data_a6a29c2bb9adec6de53d230defdd1226
#
_entry.id   a6a29c2bb9adec6de53d230defdd1226
#
_cell.length_a   1.000
_cell.length_b   1.000
_cell.length_c   1.000
_cell.angle_alpha   90.00
_cell.angle_beta   90.00
_cell.angle_gamma   90.00
#
_symmetry.space_group_name_H-M   'P 1'
#
loop_
_entity.id
_entity.type
_entity.pdbx_description
1 polymer ?
#
loop_
_entity_poly.entity_id
_entity_poly.type
_entity_poly.pdbx_seq_one_letter_code
_entity_poly.pdbx_strand_id
1 'polypeptide(L)'
;MAVKIPEYTFLSEAGKLINTGISRSLILSGNIHDLFLNINNVNDNERKNSLSSEYLSLVPFLCQKWDIDGFILVVYELNGPIRFLSDVSKDKVRKAYDKWKHSINGRENLLPENKPKFEEYLHNAIGNPTVALEFLRQLCLLSRSEDSRPFLEENLLILVEAADLLLPEGEISRLSVPDRHRINIVQDWFLDPTFVNAKDAVVFIAESKSLLNSQISRLPQVISVEIPAPDMIARQHFISWFNQKQNAAGSSLSLWGTQEQLATLTAGLTLHALRQLLMLACYQTTKLNQKLEPSTVVHKVSDFIQSQLGEDVVEFKKPNHSLEDVIGNRKLLNFLREKLIPRLKSTGDDAIVGAAVGGPIGCGKTFIFEGLAGDLDMPVIVLKNIRSQWFGQTDVIFERLRRLLMALDKAMIFVDEADTQFGGIDKNAHATERRLTGKIQAMMSDPQLKGRVAWLLMTARIHNLSPDLRREGRVGDLIIPVLDPEGKDREAFIRWSVSSVYKKKISADVVNQLKIITAEYSAASYASLRSDLQAEGNELSLDQVIQVAEDRILPNVGIIRRYQTLQALINCTRKSLLPQYYSPQLRVEWKTEIQHLEQSGQLN
;
A
#
# COMPACT_ATOMS: atom_id res chain seq x y z
N MET A 1 2.94 2.89 -31.51
CA MET A 1 2.69 4.20 -30.84
C MET A 1 3.96 4.59 -30.10
N ALA A 2 4.36 5.87 -30.14
CA ALA A 2 5.49 6.35 -29.32
C ALA A 2 5.10 6.18 -27.84
N VAL A 3 5.95 5.53 -27.05
CA VAL A 3 5.70 5.35 -25.62
C VAL A 3 5.86 6.70 -24.94
N LYS A 4 4.87 7.09 -24.14
CA LYS A 4 4.85 8.38 -23.44
C LYS A 4 5.99 8.42 -22.40
N ILE A 5 6.68 9.56 -22.31
CA ILE A 5 7.76 9.76 -21.35
C ILE A 5 7.15 10.02 -19.96
N PRO A 6 7.62 9.36 -18.89
CA PRO A 6 7.16 9.62 -17.54
C PRO A 6 7.59 11.00 -17.04
N GLU A 7 6.70 11.68 -16.31
CA GLU A 7 6.98 12.96 -15.65
C GLU A 7 7.11 12.76 -14.14
N TYR A 8 8.09 13.43 -13.53
CA TYR A 8 8.35 13.32 -12.08
C TYR A 8 7.87 14.58 -11.37
N THR A 9 6.62 14.55 -10.88
CA THR A 9 5.99 15.68 -10.18
C THR A 9 6.74 16.09 -8.92
N PHE A 10 7.30 15.14 -8.16
CA PHE A 10 8.10 15.42 -6.96
C PHE A 10 9.33 16.29 -7.27
N LEU A 11 9.95 16.11 -8.45
CA LEU A 11 11.13 16.89 -8.85
C LEU A 11 10.76 18.36 -9.10
N SER A 12 9.64 18.60 -9.79
CA SER A 12 9.14 19.96 -10.03
C SER A 12 8.64 20.63 -8.74
N GLU A 13 8.01 19.87 -7.84
CA GLU A 13 7.56 20.35 -6.54
C GLU A 13 8.74 20.76 -5.65
N ALA A 14 9.75 19.88 -5.49
CA ALA A 14 10.94 20.18 -4.72
C ALA A 14 11.71 21.37 -5.31
N GLY A 15 11.89 21.41 -6.62
CA GLY A 15 12.54 22.53 -7.30
C GLY A 15 11.80 23.86 -7.10
N LYS A 16 10.46 23.83 -7.15
CA LYS A 16 9.64 25.02 -6.86
C LYS A 16 9.84 25.51 -5.43
N LEU A 17 9.81 24.63 -4.44
CA LEU A 17 9.99 24.97 -3.03
C LEU A 17 11.35 25.64 -2.76
N ILE A 18 12.43 25.10 -3.34
CA ILE A 18 13.78 25.64 -3.24
C ILE A 18 13.89 26.98 -3.96
N ASN A 19 13.47 27.08 -5.22
CA ASN A 19 13.64 28.27 -6.03
C ASN A 19 12.84 29.47 -5.52
N THR A 20 11.63 29.23 -5.02
CA THR A 20 10.79 30.30 -4.44
C THR A 20 11.20 30.68 -3.02
N GLY A 21 12.06 29.90 -2.36
CA GLY A 21 12.44 30.13 -0.97
C GLY A 21 11.37 29.81 0.06
N ILE A 22 10.33 29.06 -0.33
CA ILE A 22 9.27 28.61 0.62
C ILE A 22 9.87 27.69 1.67
N SER A 23 10.82 26.84 1.29
CA SER A 23 11.58 26.01 2.22
C SER A 23 13.02 25.83 1.74
N ARG A 24 13.94 25.85 2.70
CA ARG A 24 15.36 25.51 2.51
C ARG A 24 15.70 24.12 3.03
N SER A 25 14.77 23.48 3.74
CA SER A 25 14.94 22.18 4.36
C SER A 25 13.84 21.25 3.87
N LEU A 26 14.17 20.34 2.98
CA LEU A 26 13.23 19.39 2.38
C LEU A 26 13.48 17.97 2.90
N ILE A 27 12.42 17.19 2.99
CA ILE A 27 12.46 15.74 3.18
C ILE A 27 11.88 15.10 1.91
N LEU A 28 12.70 14.36 1.16
CA LEU A 28 12.22 13.45 0.13
C LEU A 28 12.01 12.07 0.74
N SER A 29 10.79 11.54 0.64
CA SER A 29 10.48 10.23 1.21
C SER A 29 9.61 9.41 0.27
N GLY A 30 9.54 8.10 0.47
CA GLY A 30 8.71 7.22 -0.32
C GLY A 30 9.52 6.24 -1.16
N ASN A 31 9.34 6.26 -2.46
CA ASN A 31 9.98 5.31 -3.39
C ASN A 31 11.44 5.70 -3.70
N ILE A 32 12.26 5.83 -2.66
CA ILE A 32 13.65 6.33 -2.77
C ILE A 32 14.63 5.29 -3.33
N HIS A 33 14.30 4.00 -3.26
CA HIS A 33 15.17 2.89 -3.71
C HIS A 33 14.86 2.41 -5.12
N ASP A 34 14.21 3.24 -5.94
CA ASP A 34 13.80 2.87 -7.29
C ASP A 34 14.72 3.45 -8.37
N LEU A 35 14.33 3.22 -9.62
CA LEU A 35 15.01 3.69 -10.82
C LEU A 35 14.23 4.85 -11.46
N PHE A 36 14.96 5.85 -11.94
CA PHE A 36 14.39 7.06 -12.52
C PHE A 36 14.96 7.28 -13.92
N LEU A 37 14.09 7.61 -14.88
CA LEU A 37 14.47 7.86 -16.26
C LEU A 37 15.25 9.18 -16.36
N ASN A 38 16.48 9.09 -16.80
CA ASN A 38 17.27 10.23 -17.22
C ASN A 38 17.36 10.29 -18.74
N ILE A 39 16.99 11.42 -19.31
CA ILE A 39 17.09 11.69 -20.74
C ILE A 39 18.25 12.67 -20.93
N ASN A 40 19.32 12.22 -21.57
CA ASN A 40 20.42 13.06 -21.94
C ASN A 40 20.15 13.63 -23.35
N ASN A 41 20.16 14.95 -23.46
CA ASN A 41 20.23 15.61 -24.77
C ASN A 41 21.66 15.45 -25.30
N VAL A 42 21.88 14.46 -26.14
CA VAL A 42 23.16 14.32 -26.84
C VAL A 42 23.17 15.38 -27.94
N ASN A 43 23.86 16.49 -27.68
CA ASN A 43 24.21 17.51 -28.69
C ASN A 43 25.38 17.01 -29.53
N ASP A 44 25.17 15.95 -30.30
CA ASP A 44 26.10 15.54 -31.35
C ASP A 44 25.52 15.89 -32.71
N ASN A 45 26.16 16.83 -33.37
CA ASN A 45 25.81 17.31 -34.73
C ASN A 45 25.89 16.22 -35.82
N GLU A 46 26.25 14.99 -35.50
CA GLU A 46 26.42 13.90 -36.47
C GLU A 46 25.47 12.71 -36.31
N ARG A 47 24.65 12.64 -35.22
CA ARG A 47 23.61 11.60 -35.06
C ARG A 47 22.25 12.24 -34.77
N LYS A 48 21.56 12.63 -35.82
CA LYS A 48 20.15 13.03 -35.75
C LYS A 48 19.36 11.91 -35.06
N ASN A 49 18.77 12.22 -33.88
CA ASN A 49 17.72 11.49 -33.21
C ASN A 49 18.08 10.21 -32.39
N SER A 50 19.14 10.16 -31.65
CA SER A 50 19.24 9.18 -30.55
C SER A 50 19.24 9.88 -29.18
N LEU A 51 18.06 10.08 -28.59
CA LEU A 51 17.91 10.34 -27.18
C LEU A 51 18.45 9.10 -26.45
N SER A 52 19.62 9.18 -25.81
CA SER A 52 20.09 8.10 -24.95
C SER A 52 19.33 8.21 -23.64
N SER A 53 18.38 7.31 -23.44
CA SER A 53 17.66 7.17 -22.19
C SER A 53 18.36 6.17 -21.28
N GLU A 54 18.58 6.56 -20.04
CA GLU A 54 19.17 5.71 -19.01
C GLU A 54 18.32 5.75 -17.74
N TYR A 55 18.29 4.64 -17.02
CA TYR A 55 17.63 4.57 -15.73
C TYR A 55 18.65 4.55 -14.60
N LEU A 56 18.58 5.54 -13.71
CA LEU A 56 19.50 5.77 -12.61
C LEU A 56 18.78 5.59 -11.27
N SER A 57 19.54 5.25 -10.22
CA SER A 57 19.05 5.35 -8.83
C SER A 57 18.84 6.81 -8.45
N LEU A 58 18.10 7.07 -7.36
CA LEU A 58 17.61 8.40 -6.98
C LEU A 58 18.73 9.46 -6.92
N VAL A 59 19.80 9.21 -6.15
CA VAL A 59 20.82 10.25 -5.91
C VAL A 59 21.59 10.59 -7.19
N PRO A 60 22.11 9.64 -7.98
CA PRO A 60 22.66 9.97 -9.29
C PRO A 60 21.70 10.71 -10.23
N PHE A 61 20.41 10.34 -10.19
CA PHE A 61 19.39 11.04 -10.96
C PHE A 61 19.22 12.49 -10.50
N LEU A 62 19.10 12.73 -9.17
CA LEU A 62 18.99 14.08 -8.60
C LEU A 62 20.24 14.91 -8.90
N CYS A 63 21.44 14.31 -8.81
CA CYS A 63 22.69 14.96 -9.13
C CYS A 63 22.70 15.49 -10.58
N GLN A 64 22.18 14.73 -11.53
CA GLN A 64 22.11 15.18 -12.93
C GLN A 64 21.01 16.20 -13.17
N LYS A 65 19.89 16.14 -12.43
CA LYS A 65 18.77 17.09 -12.62
C LYS A 65 18.96 18.40 -11.88
N TRP A 66 19.74 18.41 -10.80
CA TRP A 66 20.00 19.58 -9.96
C TRP A 66 21.42 20.12 -10.09
N ASP A 67 22.19 19.66 -11.09
CA ASP A 67 23.43 20.31 -11.50
C ASP A 67 23.08 21.57 -12.32
N ILE A 68 22.82 22.66 -11.61
CA ILE A 68 22.34 23.94 -12.15
C ILE A 68 23.27 25.06 -11.76
N ASP A 69 23.39 26.06 -12.65
CA ASP A 69 24.23 27.23 -12.43
C ASP A 69 23.84 27.95 -11.12
N GLY A 70 24.88 28.37 -10.39
CA GLY A 70 24.71 29.09 -9.13
C GLY A 70 24.59 28.20 -7.88
N PHE A 71 24.60 26.86 -8.05
CA PHE A 71 24.63 25.92 -6.94
C PHE A 71 25.81 24.97 -7.05
N ILE A 72 26.41 24.68 -5.88
CA ILE A 72 27.36 23.56 -5.72
C ILE A 72 26.64 22.43 -5.00
N LEU A 73 26.54 21.29 -5.67
CA LEU A 73 25.90 20.09 -5.11
C LEU A 73 26.89 19.33 -4.23
N VAL A 74 26.44 19.01 -3.01
CA VAL A 74 27.17 18.23 -2.01
C VAL A 74 26.33 17.04 -1.61
N VAL A 75 26.91 15.84 -1.60
CA VAL A 75 26.21 14.60 -1.26
C VAL A 75 26.89 13.97 -0.05
N TYR A 76 26.09 13.61 0.95
CA TYR A 76 26.53 12.84 2.10
C TYR A 76 25.77 11.52 2.19
N GLU A 77 26.51 10.42 2.15
CA GLU A 77 26.00 9.07 2.42
C GLU A 77 26.25 8.71 3.89
N LEU A 78 25.35 7.95 4.49
CA LEU A 78 25.52 7.49 5.86
C LEU A 78 26.85 6.71 6.03
N ASN A 79 27.68 7.16 6.97
CA ASN A 79 29.03 6.63 7.22
C ASN A 79 30.02 6.70 6.03
N GLY A 80 29.61 7.28 4.92
CA GLY A 80 30.44 7.50 3.74
C GLY A 80 31.15 8.86 3.74
N PRO A 81 31.88 9.15 2.66
CA PRO A 81 32.50 10.45 2.49
C PRO A 81 31.47 11.52 2.09
N ILE A 82 31.77 12.76 2.43
CA ILE A 82 31.10 13.92 1.82
C ILE A 82 31.69 14.10 0.42
N ARG A 83 30.82 14.08 -0.60
CA ARG A 83 31.19 14.13 -2.02
C ARG A 83 30.74 15.42 -2.68
N PHE A 84 31.56 15.93 -3.60
CA PHE A 84 31.25 17.02 -4.51
C PHE A 84 31.15 16.44 -5.92
N LEU A 85 30.33 17.03 -6.79
CA LEU A 85 30.15 16.53 -8.17
C LEU A 85 31.41 16.66 -9.02
N SER A 86 32.27 17.65 -8.72
CA SER A 86 33.52 17.87 -9.44
C SER A 86 34.64 18.35 -8.50
N ASP A 87 35.88 18.10 -8.89
CA ASP A 87 37.05 18.62 -8.18
C ASP A 87 37.08 20.17 -8.21
N VAL A 88 36.58 20.78 -9.26
CA VAL A 88 36.46 22.25 -9.37
C VAL A 88 35.53 22.80 -8.27
N SER A 89 34.37 22.18 -8.08
CA SER A 89 33.43 22.54 -7.02
C SER A 89 34.03 22.34 -5.64
N LYS A 90 34.71 21.21 -5.42
CA LYS A 90 35.44 20.93 -4.18
C LYS A 90 36.49 21.98 -3.88
N ASP A 91 37.29 22.37 -4.87
CA ASP A 91 38.35 23.39 -4.71
C ASP A 91 37.78 24.78 -4.40
N LYS A 92 36.67 25.16 -5.01
CA LYS A 92 35.98 26.42 -4.69
C LYS A 92 35.55 26.46 -3.22
N VAL A 93 34.88 25.41 -2.75
CA VAL A 93 34.42 25.31 -1.34
C VAL A 93 35.61 25.28 -0.39
N ARG A 94 36.69 24.54 -0.70
CA ARG A 94 37.91 24.51 0.11
C ARG A 94 38.51 25.91 0.27
N LYS A 95 38.72 26.64 -0.84
CA LYS A 95 39.26 28.00 -0.83
C LYS A 95 38.39 28.96 -0.03
N ALA A 96 37.08 28.85 -0.15
CA ALA A 96 36.14 29.65 0.62
C ALA A 96 36.22 29.31 2.11
N TYR A 97 36.30 28.02 2.47
CA TYR A 97 36.43 27.56 3.84
C TYR A 97 37.74 28.04 4.50
N ASP A 98 38.87 27.95 3.79
CA ASP A 98 40.16 28.43 4.29
C ASP A 98 40.12 29.94 4.55
N LYS A 99 39.58 30.76 3.64
CA LYS A 99 39.39 32.19 3.84
C LYS A 99 38.49 32.51 5.03
N TRP A 100 37.36 31.84 5.15
CA TRP A 100 36.42 32.01 6.28
C TRP A 100 37.12 31.70 7.61
N LYS A 101 37.88 30.61 7.67
CA LYS A 101 38.63 30.21 8.87
C LYS A 101 39.68 31.23 9.27
N HIS A 102 40.40 31.81 8.32
CA HIS A 102 41.35 32.89 8.57
C HIS A 102 40.70 34.15 9.10
N SER A 103 39.53 34.49 8.58
CA SER A 103 38.72 35.66 9.02
C SER A 103 38.28 35.54 10.50
N ILE A 104 37.86 34.35 10.93
CA ILE A 104 37.47 34.10 12.32
C ILE A 104 38.66 34.12 13.26
N ASN A 105 39.78 33.47 12.88
CA ASN A 105 40.98 33.40 13.73
C ASN A 105 41.68 34.78 13.89
N GLY A 106 41.51 35.71 12.92
CA GLY A 106 42.02 37.07 13.03
C GLY A 106 41.32 37.97 14.04
N ARG A 107 40.08 37.64 14.42
CA ARG A 107 39.27 38.35 15.42
C ARG A 107 39.42 37.79 16.85
N GLU A 108 39.88 36.53 17.02
CA GLU A 108 40.03 35.88 18.31
C GLU A 108 41.44 35.28 18.40
N ASN A 109 42.37 36.01 19.08
CA ASN A 109 43.67 35.50 19.54
C ASN A 109 43.56 34.38 20.59
N LEU A 110 42.42 33.69 20.71
CA LEU A 110 42.09 32.80 21.84
C LEU A 110 41.77 31.35 21.45
N LEU A 111 41.89 30.95 20.18
CA LEU A 111 41.62 29.56 19.80
C LEU A 111 42.87 28.79 19.45
N PRO A 112 43.03 27.55 19.94
CA PRO A 112 44.24 26.74 19.70
C PRO A 112 44.49 26.53 18.20
N GLU A 113 45.75 26.55 17.79
CA GLU A 113 46.26 26.35 16.41
C GLU A 113 45.86 25.02 15.75
N ASN A 114 45.16 24.15 16.46
CA ASN A 114 44.81 22.78 16.08
C ASN A 114 43.35 22.57 15.63
N LYS A 115 42.71 23.50 14.91
CA LYS A 115 41.43 23.13 14.25
C LYS A 115 41.74 22.36 12.96
N PRO A 116 41.01 21.23 12.73
CA PRO A 116 41.23 20.42 11.54
C PRO A 116 41.11 21.25 10.25
N LYS A 117 41.99 20.94 9.28
CA LYS A 117 41.91 21.51 7.92
C LYS A 117 40.71 20.96 7.18
N PHE A 118 40.30 21.60 6.07
CA PHE A 118 39.18 21.17 5.26
C PHE A 118 39.20 19.65 4.93
N GLU A 119 40.39 19.15 4.47
CA GLU A 119 40.56 17.73 4.15
C GLU A 119 40.51 16.81 5.39
N GLU A 120 40.93 17.29 6.55
CA GLU A 120 40.84 16.55 7.81
C GLU A 120 39.37 16.41 8.26
N TYR A 121 38.52 17.44 8.05
CA TYR A 121 37.10 17.34 8.32
C TYR A 121 36.43 16.33 7.38
N LEU A 122 36.75 16.37 6.07
CA LEU A 122 36.23 15.39 5.11
C LEU A 122 36.64 13.97 5.49
N HIS A 123 37.89 13.78 5.96
CA HIS A 123 38.36 12.47 6.40
C HIS A 123 37.70 12.03 7.70
N ASN A 124 37.57 12.91 8.69
CA ASN A 124 36.97 12.62 9.99
C ASN A 124 35.43 12.43 9.90
N ALA A 125 34.81 12.91 8.86
CA ALA A 125 33.38 12.68 8.59
C ALA A 125 33.07 11.23 8.17
N ILE A 126 34.08 10.52 7.61
CA ILE A 126 33.93 9.11 7.24
C ILE A 126 33.76 8.26 8.50
N GLY A 127 32.67 7.53 8.59
CA GLY A 127 32.29 6.74 9.75
C GLY A 127 31.85 7.54 10.99
N ASN A 128 31.80 8.88 10.90
CA ASN A 128 31.35 9.74 11.98
C ASN A 128 30.25 10.71 11.53
N PRO A 129 28.98 10.28 11.55
CA PRO A 129 27.84 11.09 11.10
C PRO A 129 27.68 12.41 11.84
N THR A 130 28.07 12.49 13.12
CA THR A 130 27.96 13.73 13.90
C THR A 130 28.92 14.78 13.36
N VAL A 131 30.18 14.42 13.11
CA VAL A 131 31.18 15.32 12.50
C VAL A 131 30.76 15.74 11.10
N ALA A 132 30.18 14.81 10.33
CA ALA A 132 29.68 15.12 8.98
C ALA A 132 28.58 16.19 9.02
N LEU A 133 27.56 16.06 9.88
CA LEU A 133 26.47 17.02 10.00
C LEU A 133 26.95 18.39 10.50
N GLU A 134 27.86 18.42 11.49
CA GLU A 134 28.47 19.67 11.94
C GLU A 134 29.24 20.37 10.83
N PHE A 135 30.02 19.60 10.04
CA PHE A 135 30.77 20.16 8.94
C PHE A 135 29.86 20.69 7.81
N LEU A 136 28.82 19.95 7.43
CA LEU A 136 27.86 20.41 6.44
C LEU A 136 27.14 21.69 6.89
N ARG A 137 26.77 21.80 8.17
CA ARG A 137 26.24 23.01 8.76
C ARG A 137 27.21 24.19 8.64
N GLN A 138 28.50 23.97 8.94
CA GLN A 138 29.55 24.98 8.81
C GLN A 138 29.74 25.43 7.35
N LEU A 139 29.67 24.51 6.38
CA LEU A 139 29.78 24.86 4.97
C LEU A 139 28.70 25.86 4.54
N CYS A 140 27.49 25.75 5.06
CA CYS A 140 26.41 26.72 4.78
C CYS A 140 26.72 28.13 5.32
N LEU A 141 27.71 28.34 6.17
CA LEU A 141 28.13 29.68 6.60
C LEU A 141 28.97 30.40 5.54
N LEU A 142 29.52 29.69 4.56
CA LEU A 142 30.42 30.24 3.56
C LEU A 142 29.72 31.11 2.51
N SER A 143 28.48 30.79 2.18
CA SER A 143 27.64 31.55 1.25
C SER A 143 26.95 32.73 1.92
N ARG A 144 27.10 32.88 3.24
CA ARG A 144 26.53 33.94 4.06
C ARG A 144 27.62 34.89 4.51
N SER A 145 27.37 36.17 4.44
CA SER A 145 28.31 37.19 4.90
C SER A 145 27.57 38.26 5.66
N GLU A 146 28.13 38.64 6.80
CA GLU A 146 27.71 39.83 7.55
C GLU A 146 28.23 41.12 6.87
N ASP A 147 29.29 41.04 6.08
CA ASP A 147 30.03 42.17 5.48
C ASP A 147 30.00 42.21 3.95
N SER A 148 28.84 42.24 3.31
CA SER A 148 28.68 42.58 1.86
C SER A 148 29.28 41.66 0.81
N ARG A 149 30.14 40.68 1.15
CA ARG A 149 30.70 39.70 0.19
C ARG A 149 30.80 38.30 0.81
N PRO A 150 30.05 37.31 0.28
CA PRO A 150 30.17 35.93 0.73
C PRO A 150 31.57 35.37 0.43
N PHE A 151 32.02 34.41 1.24
CA PHE A 151 33.27 33.68 1.00
C PHE A 151 33.12 32.72 -0.20
N LEU A 152 31.91 32.22 -0.43
CA LEU A 152 31.49 31.41 -1.58
C LEU A 152 30.40 32.15 -2.34
N GLU A 153 30.63 32.38 -3.66
CA GLU A 153 29.66 33.09 -4.52
C GLU A 153 28.44 32.22 -4.84
N GLU A 154 28.67 30.92 -5.05
CA GLU A 154 27.62 29.94 -5.29
C GLU A 154 26.94 29.52 -3.99
N ASN A 155 25.69 29.06 -4.10
CA ASN A 155 24.95 28.49 -2.97
C ASN A 155 25.18 26.97 -2.88
N LEU A 156 24.95 26.38 -1.74
CA LEU A 156 25.07 24.95 -1.55
C LEU A 156 23.70 24.27 -1.68
N LEU A 157 23.64 23.18 -2.41
CA LEU A 157 22.54 22.23 -2.39
C LEU A 157 23.06 20.91 -1.81
N ILE A 158 22.65 20.58 -0.59
CA ILE A 158 23.17 19.45 0.17
C ILE A 158 22.15 18.32 0.14
N LEU A 159 22.52 17.16 -0.39
CA LEU A 159 21.75 15.92 -0.33
C LEU A 159 22.30 15.06 0.80
N VAL A 160 21.42 14.63 1.71
CA VAL A 160 21.76 13.76 2.84
C VAL A 160 20.96 12.47 2.72
N GLU A 161 21.66 11.36 2.45
CA GLU A 161 21.06 10.03 2.33
C GLU A 161 20.81 9.39 3.69
N ALA A 162 19.86 8.46 3.74
CA ALA A 162 19.49 7.70 4.94
C ALA A 162 19.24 8.57 6.17
N ALA A 163 18.53 9.67 5.97
CA ALA A 163 18.29 10.64 7.04
C ALA A 163 17.47 10.05 8.21
N ASP A 164 16.63 9.06 7.97
CA ASP A 164 15.91 8.29 8.98
C ASP A 164 16.82 7.47 9.90
N LEU A 165 17.96 6.97 9.38
CA LEU A 165 18.97 6.32 10.21
C LEU A 165 19.89 7.33 10.94
N LEU A 166 20.06 8.53 10.37
CA LEU A 166 20.82 9.60 11.00
C LEU A 166 20.07 10.25 12.17
N LEU A 167 18.78 10.41 12.02
CA LEU A 167 17.87 11.15 12.92
C LEU A 167 16.67 10.27 13.27
N PRO A 168 16.88 9.14 13.95
CA PRO A 168 15.83 8.14 14.16
C PRO A 168 14.67 8.68 15.01
N GLU A 169 13.45 8.22 14.69
CA GLU A 169 12.26 8.51 15.50
C GLU A 169 12.38 7.85 16.86
N GLY A 170 11.87 8.52 17.88
CA GLY A 170 11.83 8.05 19.25
C GLY A 170 11.78 9.17 20.27
N GLU A 171 11.41 8.83 21.50
CA GLU A 171 11.50 9.77 22.63
C GLU A 171 12.96 10.11 22.91
N ILE A 172 13.27 11.39 23.02
CA ILE A 172 14.65 11.86 23.22
C ILE A 172 15.33 11.20 24.44
N SER A 173 14.56 10.93 25.49
CA SER A 173 15.05 10.25 26.69
C SER A 173 15.58 8.82 26.42
N ARG A 174 15.09 8.17 25.38
CA ARG A 174 15.41 6.79 25.01
C ARG A 174 16.44 6.67 23.89
N LEU A 175 16.72 7.78 23.19
CA LEU A 175 17.72 7.80 22.13
C LEU A 175 19.14 7.77 22.70
N SER A 176 20.07 7.22 21.91
CA SER A 176 21.50 7.26 22.24
C SER A 176 22.02 8.70 22.33
N VAL A 177 23.14 8.91 23.05
CA VAL A 177 23.75 10.24 23.14
C VAL A 177 24.16 10.79 21.75
N PRO A 178 24.77 9.99 20.84
CA PRO A 178 25.07 10.46 19.49
C PRO A 178 23.82 10.84 18.69
N ASP A 179 22.70 10.10 18.80
CA ASP A 179 21.47 10.41 18.10
C ASP A 179 20.90 11.76 18.57
N ARG A 180 20.84 11.95 19.89
CA ARG A 180 20.39 13.24 20.48
C ARG A 180 21.24 14.40 20.01
N HIS A 181 22.56 14.21 19.94
CA HIS A 181 23.48 15.25 19.48
C HIS A 181 23.24 15.60 18.01
N ARG A 182 23.06 14.60 17.13
CA ARG A 182 22.73 14.84 15.71
C ARG A 182 21.40 15.58 15.54
N ILE A 183 20.37 15.18 16.29
CA ILE A 183 19.07 15.86 16.26
C ILE A 183 19.22 17.33 16.65
N ASN A 184 19.96 17.64 17.72
CA ASN A 184 20.19 19.01 18.15
C ASN A 184 20.97 19.82 17.09
N ILE A 185 22.02 19.26 16.47
CA ILE A 185 22.77 19.93 15.39
C ILE A 185 21.83 20.31 14.24
N VAL A 186 20.98 19.39 13.79
CA VAL A 186 20.07 19.63 12.67
C VAL A 186 18.95 20.60 13.07
N GLN A 187 18.45 20.50 14.29
CA GLN A 187 17.45 21.44 14.81
C GLN A 187 17.99 22.87 14.83
N ASP A 188 19.17 23.08 15.41
CA ASP A 188 19.84 24.38 15.44
C ASP A 188 20.13 24.88 14.03
N TRP A 189 20.53 24.00 13.11
CA TRP A 189 20.81 24.37 11.73
C TRP A 189 19.55 24.87 11.00
N PHE A 190 18.46 24.13 11.12
CA PHE A 190 17.22 24.46 10.40
C PHE A 190 16.45 25.60 11.04
N LEU A 191 16.65 25.88 12.34
CA LEU A 191 16.07 27.02 13.04
C LEU A 191 16.91 28.29 12.90
N ASP A 192 18.14 28.23 12.43
CA ASP A 192 19.00 29.39 12.25
C ASP A 192 18.39 30.39 11.25
N PRO A 193 18.04 31.63 11.68
CA PRO A 193 17.45 32.63 10.79
C PRO A 193 18.32 32.96 9.59
N THR A 194 19.65 32.87 9.76
CA THR A 194 20.60 33.16 8.68
C THR A 194 20.54 32.06 7.61
N PHE A 195 20.32 30.80 7.99
CA PHE A 195 20.09 29.70 7.05
C PHE A 195 18.71 29.79 6.37
N VAL A 196 17.66 30.04 7.12
CA VAL A 196 16.30 30.13 6.58
C VAL A 196 16.17 31.22 5.53
N ASN A 197 16.86 32.35 5.75
CA ASN A 197 16.85 33.50 4.83
C ASN A 197 17.92 33.42 3.72
N ALA A 198 18.83 32.46 3.75
CA ALA A 198 19.84 32.23 2.72
C ALA A 198 19.26 31.50 1.49
N LYS A 199 20.12 31.24 0.51
CA LYS A 199 19.75 30.49 -0.70
C LYS A 199 20.25 29.04 -0.68
N ASP A 200 21.07 28.66 0.31
CA ASP A 200 21.46 27.27 0.49
C ASP A 200 20.24 26.40 0.79
N ALA A 201 20.26 25.16 0.35
CA ALA A 201 19.18 24.22 0.58
C ALA A 201 19.73 22.85 1.01
N VAL A 202 18.98 22.17 1.88
CA VAL A 202 19.28 20.84 2.38
C VAL A 202 18.12 19.92 2.07
N VAL A 203 18.41 18.78 1.49
CA VAL A 203 17.43 17.75 1.12
C VAL A 203 17.78 16.46 1.84
N PHE A 204 16.97 16.09 2.80
CA PHE A 204 17.04 14.80 3.48
C PHE A 204 16.29 13.74 2.69
N ILE A 205 16.94 12.62 2.45
CA ILE A 205 16.35 11.46 1.77
C ILE A 205 16.12 10.38 2.82
N ALA A 206 14.86 9.99 3.01
CA ALA A 206 14.44 9.03 4.02
C ALA A 206 13.42 8.04 3.42
N GLU A 207 13.35 6.84 3.95
CA GLU A 207 12.34 5.86 3.50
C GLU A 207 10.92 6.35 3.81
N SER A 208 10.73 6.92 5.00
CA SER A 208 9.45 7.46 5.45
C SER A 208 9.67 8.67 6.36
N LYS A 209 8.81 9.69 6.21
CA LYS A 209 8.78 10.84 7.13
C LYS A 209 8.54 10.41 8.59
N SER A 210 7.80 9.33 8.81
CA SER A 210 7.49 8.83 10.16
C SER A 210 8.66 8.14 10.85
N LEU A 211 9.73 7.79 10.11
CA LEU A 211 10.97 7.26 10.67
C LEU A 211 11.93 8.37 11.12
N LEU A 212 11.72 9.61 10.69
CA LEU A 212 12.51 10.76 11.11
C LEU A 212 12.00 11.31 12.44
N ASN A 213 12.94 11.72 13.29
CA ASN A 213 12.60 12.31 14.59
C ASN A 213 11.61 13.46 14.45
N SER A 214 10.58 13.41 15.28
CA SER A 214 9.47 14.35 15.24
C SER A 214 9.88 15.80 15.52
N GLN A 215 10.98 16.03 16.24
CA GLN A 215 11.54 17.36 16.46
C GLN A 215 12.06 18.02 15.18
N ILE A 216 12.47 17.21 14.19
CA ILE A 216 12.92 17.73 12.88
C ILE A 216 11.78 17.72 11.87
N SER A 217 11.09 16.58 11.74
CA SER A 217 10.06 16.38 10.70
C SER A 217 8.80 17.26 10.89
N ARG A 218 8.61 17.88 12.07
CA ARG A 218 7.51 18.80 12.39
C ARG A 218 7.91 20.26 12.47
N LEU A 219 9.17 20.62 12.20
CA LEU A 219 9.56 22.01 12.13
C LEU A 219 8.77 22.74 11.03
N PRO A 220 8.25 23.96 11.28
CA PRO A 220 7.42 24.69 10.31
C PRO A 220 8.09 24.95 8.97
N GLN A 221 9.42 25.12 8.96
CA GLN A 221 10.24 25.36 7.77
C GLN A 221 10.63 24.09 7.02
N VAL A 222 10.36 22.91 7.58
CA VAL A 222 10.67 21.62 6.93
C VAL A 222 9.46 21.12 6.16
N ILE A 223 9.60 21.00 4.85
CA ILE A 223 8.55 20.49 3.97
C ILE A 223 8.92 19.10 3.45
N SER A 224 7.96 18.20 3.48
CA SER A 224 8.13 16.84 2.95
C SER A 224 7.49 16.72 1.58
N VAL A 225 8.24 16.17 0.62
CA VAL A 225 7.79 15.83 -0.72
C VAL A 225 7.86 14.31 -0.87
N GLU A 226 6.74 13.71 -1.27
CA GLU A 226 6.66 12.26 -1.45
C GLU A 226 7.06 11.86 -2.88
N ILE A 227 7.95 10.86 -2.99
CA ILE A 227 8.31 10.22 -4.26
C ILE A 227 7.32 9.07 -4.47
N PRO A 228 6.43 9.17 -5.47
CA PRO A 228 5.42 8.15 -5.72
C PRO A 228 6.04 6.87 -6.30
N ALA A 229 5.32 5.75 -6.17
CA ALA A 229 5.62 4.55 -6.94
C ALA A 229 5.42 4.81 -8.44
N PRO A 230 6.08 4.02 -9.33
CA PRO A 230 5.96 4.21 -10.77
C PRO A 230 4.50 3.98 -11.23
N ASP A 231 3.97 4.93 -11.98
CA ASP A 231 2.66 4.82 -12.61
C ASP A 231 2.69 3.88 -13.84
N MET A 232 1.55 3.70 -14.49
CA MET A 232 1.45 2.86 -15.68
C MET A 232 2.36 3.34 -16.81
N ILE A 233 2.49 4.68 -16.99
CA ILE A 233 3.32 5.26 -18.04
C ILE A 233 4.80 4.96 -17.81
N ALA A 234 5.27 5.11 -16.58
CA ALA A 234 6.64 4.79 -16.19
C ALA A 234 6.95 3.31 -16.38
N ARG A 235 6.04 2.40 -16.00
CA ARG A 235 6.21 0.96 -16.20
C ARG A 235 6.22 0.58 -17.68
N GLN A 236 5.30 1.10 -18.50
CA GLN A 236 5.28 0.87 -19.96
C GLN A 236 6.57 1.35 -20.64
N HIS A 237 7.02 2.56 -20.30
CA HIS A 237 8.27 3.09 -20.82
C HIS A 237 9.46 2.22 -20.43
N PHE A 238 9.52 1.78 -19.17
CA PHE A 238 10.61 0.93 -18.68
C PHE A 238 10.63 -0.44 -19.40
N ILE A 239 9.48 -1.09 -19.56
CA ILE A 239 9.36 -2.37 -20.28
C ILE A 239 9.84 -2.20 -21.74
N SER A 240 9.40 -1.16 -22.41
CA SER A 240 9.81 -0.88 -23.80
C SER A 240 11.31 -0.63 -23.93
N TRP A 241 11.86 0.24 -23.06
CA TRP A 241 13.29 0.54 -22.99
C TRP A 241 14.11 -0.72 -22.69
N PHE A 242 13.70 -1.52 -21.71
CA PHE A 242 14.37 -2.76 -21.34
C PHE A 242 14.39 -3.74 -22.51
N ASN A 243 13.25 -3.94 -23.18
CA ASN A 243 13.14 -4.84 -24.34
C ASN A 243 14.05 -4.39 -25.50
N GLN A 244 14.09 -3.09 -25.80
CA GLN A 244 14.99 -2.54 -26.83
C GLN A 244 16.47 -2.80 -26.49
N LYS A 245 16.86 -2.58 -25.23
CA LYS A 245 18.23 -2.81 -24.74
C LYS A 245 18.63 -4.28 -24.81
N GLN A 246 17.72 -5.19 -24.42
CA GLN A 246 17.96 -6.64 -24.49
C GLN A 246 18.03 -7.15 -25.94
N ASN A 247 17.17 -6.67 -26.83
CA ASN A 247 17.21 -7.04 -28.24
C ASN A 247 18.54 -6.61 -28.89
N ALA A 248 19.06 -5.44 -28.55
CA ALA A 248 20.38 -4.97 -29.00
C ALA A 248 21.53 -5.84 -28.44
N ALA A 249 21.34 -6.49 -27.29
CA ALA A 249 22.29 -7.43 -26.70
C ALA A 249 22.10 -8.88 -27.16
N GLY A 250 21.19 -9.15 -28.11
CA GLY A 250 20.94 -10.50 -28.65
C GLY A 250 20.04 -11.38 -27.75
N SER A 251 19.40 -10.80 -26.75
CA SER A 251 18.43 -11.49 -25.88
C SER A 251 17.01 -11.06 -26.26
N SER A 252 16.04 -11.96 -26.18
CA SER A 252 14.65 -11.64 -26.52
C SER A 252 13.73 -11.81 -25.29
N LEU A 253 12.73 -10.94 -25.18
CA LEU A 253 11.67 -11.03 -24.19
C LEU A 253 10.40 -11.58 -24.87
N SER A 254 9.96 -12.78 -24.48
CA SER A 254 8.71 -13.37 -24.96
C SER A 254 7.65 -13.32 -23.88
N LEU A 255 6.54 -12.63 -24.18
CA LEU A 255 5.41 -12.44 -23.29
C LEU A 255 4.22 -13.27 -23.76
N TRP A 256 3.30 -13.59 -22.84
CA TRP A 256 2.00 -14.19 -23.19
C TRP A 256 1.07 -13.23 -23.95
N GLY A 257 1.28 -11.92 -23.79
CA GLY A 257 0.42 -10.85 -24.31
C GLY A 257 1.19 -9.57 -24.66
N THR A 258 0.52 -8.43 -24.56
CA THR A 258 1.10 -7.12 -24.88
C THR A 258 1.94 -6.55 -23.72
N GLN A 259 2.84 -5.61 -24.02
CA GLN A 259 3.59 -4.86 -23.00
C GLN A 259 2.66 -4.05 -22.10
N GLU A 260 1.52 -3.60 -22.61
CA GLU A 260 0.51 -2.87 -21.85
C GLU A 260 -0.17 -3.78 -20.81
N GLN A 261 -0.51 -5.01 -21.18
CA GLN A 261 -1.04 -6.01 -20.26
C GLN A 261 -0.02 -6.35 -19.15
N LEU A 262 1.26 -6.46 -19.50
CA LEU A 262 2.32 -6.66 -18.50
C LEU A 262 2.42 -5.44 -17.57
N ALA A 263 2.40 -4.21 -18.10
CA ALA A 263 2.44 -3.00 -17.28
C ALA A 263 1.24 -2.90 -16.32
N THR A 264 0.05 -3.35 -16.76
CA THR A 264 -1.14 -3.41 -15.91
C THR A 264 -0.97 -4.43 -14.78
N LEU A 265 -0.53 -5.64 -15.11
CA LEU A 265 -0.35 -6.71 -14.11
C LEU A 265 0.79 -6.44 -13.10
N THR A 266 1.75 -5.59 -13.46
CA THR A 266 2.87 -5.21 -12.61
C THR A 266 2.59 -3.93 -11.79
N ALA A 267 1.34 -3.51 -11.70
CA ALA A 267 0.94 -2.43 -10.81
C ALA A 267 1.38 -2.72 -9.37
N GLY A 268 1.92 -1.70 -8.70
CA GLY A 268 2.47 -1.83 -7.35
C GLY A 268 3.96 -2.22 -7.27
N LEU A 269 4.57 -2.73 -8.34
CA LEU A 269 6.02 -2.96 -8.37
C LEU A 269 6.80 -1.67 -8.53
N THR A 270 7.97 -1.60 -7.90
CA THR A 270 9.03 -0.64 -8.26
C THR A 270 9.65 -1.02 -9.60
N LEU A 271 10.28 -0.06 -10.30
CA LEU A 271 10.99 -0.38 -11.54
C LEU A 271 12.18 -1.32 -11.30
N HIS A 272 12.76 -1.26 -10.09
CA HIS A 272 13.80 -2.21 -9.69
C HIS A 272 13.26 -3.66 -9.62
N ALA A 273 12.12 -3.87 -8.98
CA ALA A 273 11.47 -5.18 -8.93
C ALA A 273 10.99 -5.64 -10.33
N LEU A 274 10.44 -4.71 -11.12
CA LEU A 274 10.06 -4.98 -12.51
C LEU A 274 11.28 -5.40 -13.35
N ARG A 275 12.45 -4.76 -13.17
CA ARG A 275 13.69 -5.18 -13.83
C ARG A 275 14.07 -6.61 -13.50
N GLN A 276 13.96 -7.02 -12.24
CA GLN A 276 14.25 -8.41 -11.83
C GLN A 276 13.30 -9.41 -12.53
N LEU A 277 12.00 -9.09 -12.59
CA LEU A 277 11.02 -9.90 -13.30
C LEU A 277 11.35 -10.03 -14.80
N LEU A 278 11.68 -8.91 -15.45
CA LEU A 278 12.02 -8.90 -16.88
C LEU A 278 13.33 -9.65 -17.18
N MET A 279 14.32 -9.58 -16.29
CA MET A 279 15.55 -10.36 -16.42
C MET A 279 15.28 -11.88 -16.32
N LEU A 280 14.43 -12.29 -15.38
CA LEU A 280 13.97 -13.67 -15.26
C LEU A 280 13.25 -14.12 -16.54
N ALA A 281 12.36 -13.30 -17.08
CA ALA A 281 11.64 -13.57 -18.31
C ALA A 281 12.59 -13.73 -19.52
N CYS A 282 13.60 -12.88 -19.66
CA CYS A 282 14.63 -13.02 -20.69
C CYS A 282 15.42 -14.32 -20.54
N TYR A 283 15.78 -14.70 -19.32
CA TYR A 283 16.46 -15.97 -19.06
C TYR A 283 15.59 -17.16 -19.47
N GLN A 284 14.32 -17.18 -19.08
CA GLN A 284 13.35 -18.22 -19.44
C GLN A 284 13.18 -18.32 -20.97
N THR A 285 13.03 -17.17 -21.64
CA THR A 285 12.91 -17.14 -23.11
C THR A 285 14.18 -17.66 -23.79
N THR A 286 15.34 -17.16 -23.40
CA THR A 286 16.60 -17.40 -24.10
C THR A 286 17.17 -18.81 -23.83
N LYS A 287 17.05 -19.30 -22.59
CA LYS A 287 17.63 -20.59 -22.17
C LYS A 287 16.66 -21.75 -22.17
N LEU A 288 15.38 -21.49 -21.84
CA LEU A 288 14.37 -22.53 -21.66
C LEU A 288 13.32 -22.52 -22.79
N ASN A 289 13.38 -21.57 -23.71
CA ASN A 289 12.39 -21.33 -24.77
C ASN A 289 10.94 -21.27 -24.24
N GLN A 290 10.77 -20.66 -23.05
CA GLN A 290 9.48 -20.50 -22.38
C GLN A 290 9.05 -19.03 -22.41
N LYS A 291 7.75 -18.80 -22.54
CA LYS A 291 7.16 -17.45 -22.40
C LYS A 291 6.94 -17.12 -20.94
N LEU A 292 7.00 -15.83 -20.61
CA LEU A 292 6.57 -15.37 -19.31
C LEU A 292 5.05 -15.55 -19.17
N GLU A 293 4.61 -16.30 -18.18
CA GLU A 293 3.19 -16.56 -17.91
C GLU A 293 2.58 -15.53 -16.94
N PRO A 294 1.27 -15.21 -17.07
CA PRO A 294 0.60 -14.29 -16.15
C PRO A 294 0.67 -14.71 -14.68
N SER A 295 0.57 -16.01 -14.42
CA SER A 295 0.69 -16.59 -13.08
C SER A 295 2.02 -16.27 -12.40
N THR A 296 3.12 -16.33 -13.15
CA THR A 296 4.46 -15.98 -12.65
C THR A 296 4.55 -14.49 -12.28
N VAL A 297 3.92 -13.63 -13.09
CA VAL A 297 3.88 -12.18 -12.81
C VAL A 297 3.09 -11.91 -11.53
N VAL A 298 1.89 -12.48 -11.42
CA VAL A 298 1.03 -12.33 -10.23
C VAL A 298 1.74 -12.83 -8.97
N HIS A 299 2.47 -13.96 -9.07
CA HIS A 299 3.24 -14.48 -7.93
C HIS A 299 4.34 -13.50 -7.49
N LYS A 300 5.09 -12.95 -8.44
CA LYS A 300 6.14 -11.95 -8.15
C LYS A 300 5.59 -10.65 -7.56
N VAL A 301 4.43 -10.19 -8.03
CA VAL A 301 3.75 -9.03 -7.45
C VAL A 301 3.32 -9.33 -6.01
N SER A 302 2.76 -10.52 -5.77
CA SER A 302 2.41 -10.99 -4.42
C SER A 302 3.60 -11.00 -3.49
N ASP A 303 4.70 -11.67 -3.89
CA ASP A 303 5.93 -11.76 -3.11
C ASP A 303 6.48 -10.37 -2.77
N PHE A 304 6.48 -9.47 -3.75
CA PHE A 304 6.94 -8.09 -3.55
C PHE A 304 6.07 -7.35 -2.54
N ILE A 305 4.75 -7.40 -2.69
CA ILE A 305 3.80 -6.75 -1.76
C ILE A 305 3.98 -7.29 -0.34
N GLN A 306 4.08 -8.60 -0.19
CA GLN A 306 4.32 -9.25 1.09
C GLN A 306 5.66 -8.85 1.71
N SER A 307 6.73 -8.77 0.91
CA SER A 307 8.04 -8.31 1.39
C SER A 307 8.04 -6.87 1.90
N GLN A 308 7.20 -5.98 1.31
CA GLN A 308 7.09 -4.59 1.71
C GLN A 308 6.24 -4.36 2.96
N LEU A 309 5.20 -5.17 3.16
CA LEU A 309 4.21 -4.99 4.22
C LEU A 309 4.33 -6.03 5.34
N GLY A 310 4.98 -7.17 5.08
CA GLY A 310 5.06 -8.33 5.96
C GLY A 310 4.06 -9.42 5.54
N GLU A 311 4.52 -10.66 5.49
CA GLU A 311 3.70 -11.83 5.09
C GLU A 311 2.54 -12.10 6.04
N ASP A 312 2.71 -11.75 7.31
CA ASP A 312 1.70 -11.90 8.35
C ASP A 312 0.64 -10.78 8.35
N VAL A 313 0.92 -9.68 7.66
CA VAL A 313 0.07 -8.47 7.62
C VAL A 313 -0.90 -8.51 6.45
N VAL A 314 -0.42 -8.92 5.28
CA VAL A 314 -1.20 -8.94 4.05
C VAL A 314 -1.08 -10.26 3.31
N GLU A 315 -2.16 -10.64 2.65
CA GLU A 315 -2.17 -11.67 1.63
C GLU A 315 -2.71 -11.07 0.33
N PHE A 316 -1.95 -11.22 -0.73
CA PHE A 316 -2.38 -10.79 -2.05
C PHE A 316 -3.01 -11.98 -2.77
N LYS A 317 -4.23 -11.80 -3.26
CA LYS A 317 -4.95 -12.82 -4.03
C LYS A 317 -5.39 -12.27 -5.37
N LYS A 318 -5.23 -13.06 -6.41
CA LYS A 318 -5.96 -12.86 -7.67
C LYS A 318 -7.09 -13.89 -7.69
N PRO A 319 -8.36 -13.48 -7.63
CA PRO A 319 -9.49 -14.41 -7.66
C PRO A 319 -9.45 -15.26 -8.94
N ASN A 320 -9.74 -16.56 -8.77
CA ASN A 320 -9.75 -17.54 -9.85
C ASN A 320 -11.17 -18.00 -10.25
N HIS A 321 -12.19 -17.37 -9.67
CA HIS A 321 -13.61 -17.61 -9.92
C HIS A 321 -14.37 -16.27 -10.04
N SER A 322 -15.58 -16.36 -10.57
CA SER A 322 -16.46 -15.23 -10.86
C SER A 322 -17.80 -15.37 -10.12
N LEU A 323 -18.67 -14.36 -10.22
CA LEU A 323 -20.04 -14.46 -9.70
C LEU A 323 -20.89 -15.53 -10.41
N GLU A 324 -20.46 -16.04 -11.57
CA GLU A 324 -21.14 -17.14 -12.25
C GLU A 324 -20.94 -18.48 -11.53
N ASP A 325 -19.84 -18.62 -10.80
CA ASP A 325 -19.53 -19.81 -10.03
C ASP A 325 -20.26 -19.87 -8.67
N VAL A 326 -20.92 -18.77 -8.30
CA VAL A 326 -21.66 -18.67 -7.02
C VAL A 326 -23.01 -19.34 -7.15
N ILE A 327 -23.24 -20.34 -6.34
CA ILE A 327 -24.51 -21.08 -6.30
C ILE A 327 -25.55 -20.32 -5.47
N GLY A 328 -26.78 -20.27 -5.95
CA GLY A 328 -27.89 -19.59 -5.26
C GLY A 328 -27.70 -18.08 -5.13
N ASN A 329 -28.15 -17.51 -4.01
CA ASN A 329 -28.01 -16.08 -3.69
C ASN A 329 -28.46 -15.11 -4.80
N ARG A 330 -29.44 -15.50 -5.64
CA ARG A 330 -29.83 -14.79 -6.86
C ARG A 330 -30.13 -13.32 -6.63
N LYS A 331 -30.82 -13.01 -5.53
CA LYS A 331 -31.18 -11.64 -5.19
C LYS A 331 -29.93 -10.78 -4.90
N LEU A 332 -28.99 -11.33 -4.16
CA LEU A 332 -27.71 -10.69 -3.88
C LEU A 332 -26.89 -10.52 -5.16
N LEU A 333 -26.75 -11.59 -5.96
CA LEU A 333 -26.00 -11.55 -7.22
C LEU A 333 -26.55 -10.50 -8.20
N ASN A 334 -27.87 -10.40 -8.35
CA ASN A 334 -28.49 -9.35 -9.17
C ASN A 334 -28.15 -7.96 -8.63
N PHE A 335 -28.22 -7.75 -7.30
CA PHE A 335 -27.84 -6.48 -6.69
C PHE A 335 -26.37 -6.15 -6.94
N LEU A 336 -25.47 -7.13 -6.80
CA LEU A 336 -24.03 -6.93 -7.05
C LEU A 336 -23.79 -6.53 -8.50
N ARG A 337 -24.40 -7.23 -9.48
CA ARG A 337 -24.24 -6.96 -10.92
C ARG A 337 -24.85 -5.62 -11.34
N GLU A 338 -26.06 -5.32 -10.91
CA GLU A 338 -26.81 -4.16 -11.39
C GLU A 338 -26.48 -2.86 -10.64
N LYS A 339 -26.12 -2.95 -9.36
CA LYS A 339 -25.98 -1.77 -8.48
C LYS A 339 -24.57 -1.56 -7.96
N LEU A 340 -23.86 -2.63 -7.60
CA LEU A 340 -22.55 -2.48 -6.97
C LEU A 340 -21.43 -2.40 -8.01
N ILE A 341 -21.37 -3.30 -8.99
CA ILE A 341 -20.33 -3.33 -10.03
C ILE A 341 -20.19 -1.99 -10.75
N PRO A 342 -21.27 -1.32 -11.22
CA PRO A 342 -21.14 -0.01 -11.87
C PRO A 342 -20.47 1.04 -10.97
N ARG A 343 -20.80 1.06 -9.68
CA ARG A 343 -20.23 2.00 -8.70
C ARG A 343 -18.78 1.70 -8.35
N LEU A 344 -18.37 0.42 -8.37
CA LEU A 344 -16.98 0.01 -8.19
C LEU A 344 -16.12 0.34 -9.43
N LYS A 345 -16.73 0.35 -10.62
CA LYS A 345 -16.05 0.76 -11.86
C LYS A 345 -15.93 2.27 -12.00
N SER A 346 -16.81 3.03 -11.34
CA SER A 346 -16.79 4.49 -11.40
C SER A 346 -15.58 5.08 -10.67
N THR A 347 -15.11 6.21 -11.18
CA THR A 347 -14.08 7.06 -10.53
C THR A 347 -14.65 8.45 -10.17
N GLY A 348 -15.95 8.67 -10.45
CA GLY A 348 -16.66 9.92 -10.19
C GLY A 348 -17.28 9.99 -8.80
N ASP A 349 -18.23 10.92 -8.64
CA ASP A 349 -18.92 11.16 -7.36
C ASP A 349 -19.76 9.98 -6.89
N ASP A 350 -20.23 9.13 -7.82
CA ASP A 350 -20.98 7.91 -7.57
C ASP A 350 -20.10 6.72 -7.15
N ALA A 351 -18.78 6.87 -7.17
CA ALA A 351 -17.86 5.85 -6.69
C ALA A 351 -18.08 5.55 -5.20
N ILE A 352 -18.05 4.26 -4.86
CA ILE A 352 -18.26 3.79 -3.49
C ILE A 352 -16.91 3.56 -2.78
N VAL A 353 -16.83 3.93 -1.52
CA VAL A 353 -15.66 3.64 -0.66
C VAL A 353 -15.56 2.15 -0.34
N GLY A 354 -16.71 1.49 -0.14
CA GLY A 354 -16.76 0.07 0.20
C GLY A 354 -18.12 -0.36 0.71
N ALA A 355 -18.14 -1.54 1.32
CA ALA A 355 -19.32 -2.11 1.94
C ALA A 355 -18.95 -2.89 3.21
N ALA A 356 -19.86 -2.91 4.18
CA ALA A 356 -19.83 -3.87 5.27
C ALA A 356 -20.70 -5.08 4.90
N VAL A 357 -20.19 -6.28 5.13
CA VAL A 357 -20.86 -7.53 4.78
C VAL A 357 -21.15 -8.31 6.06
N GLY A 358 -22.43 -8.40 6.41
CA GLY A 358 -22.88 -9.12 7.60
C GLY A 358 -23.59 -10.43 7.25
N GLY A 359 -23.47 -11.44 8.11
CA GLY A 359 -24.21 -12.70 7.94
C GLY A 359 -23.63 -13.82 8.78
N PRO A 360 -24.39 -14.91 8.99
CA PRO A 360 -23.97 -15.99 9.87
C PRO A 360 -22.68 -16.67 9.40
N ILE A 361 -22.04 -17.38 10.31
CA ILE A 361 -20.84 -18.18 10.02
C ILE A 361 -21.19 -19.21 8.95
N GLY A 362 -20.35 -19.37 7.92
CA GLY A 362 -20.51 -20.36 6.87
C GLY A 362 -21.52 -20.01 5.76
N CYS A 363 -22.05 -18.78 5.69
CA CYS A 363 -22.98 -18.37 4.62
C CYS A 363 -22.28 -18.01 3.28
N GLY A 364 -20.94 -18.11 3.19
CA GLY A 364 -20.19 -17.92 1.93
C GLY A 364 -19.80 -16.48 1.60
N LYS A 365 -19.71 -15.58 2.59
CA LYS A 365 -19.33 -14.17 2.40
C LYS A 365 -18.07 -13.99 1.55
N THR A 366 -16.97 -14.55 2.00
CA THR A 366 -15.65 -14.42 1.35
C THR A 366 -15.68 -14.91 -0.09
N PHE A 367 -16.26 -16.10 -0.33
CA PHE A 367 -16.36 -16.69 -1.67
C PHE A 367 -17.15 -15.80 -2.66
N ILE A 368 -18.29 -15.24 -2.23
CA ILE A 368 -19.12 -14.35 -3.08
C ILE A 368 -18.34 -13.10 -3.46
N PHE A 369 -17.64 -12.48 -2.52
CA PHE A 369 -16.95 -11.22 -2.77
C PHE A 369 -15.59 -11.41 -3.47
N GLU A 370 -14.94 -12.55 -3.32
CA GLU A 370 -13.82 -12.95 -4.19
C GLU A 370 -14.32 -13.13 -5.65
N GLY A 371 -15.48 -13.77 -5.87
CA GLY A 371 -16.09 -13.85 -7.20
C GLY A 371 -16.43 -12.48 -7.79
N LEU A 372 -16.89 -11.53 -6.97
CA LEU A 372 -17.11 -10.15 -7.40
C LEU A 372 -15.80 -9.49 -7.87
N ALA A 373 -14.71 -9.69 -7.13
CA ALA A 373 -13.41 -9.17 -7.51
C ALA A 373 -12.89 -9.82 -8.81
N GLY A 374 -13.18 -11.12 -9.02
CA GLY A 374 -12.90 -11.82 -10.27
C GLY A 374 -13.60 -11.21 -11.48
N ASP A 375 -14.90 -10.91 -11.37
CA ASP A 375 -15.68 -10.23 -12.43
C ASP A 375 -15.16 -8.82 -12.75
N LEU A 376 -14.50 -8.18 -11.81
CA LEU A 376 -13.94 -6.85 -11.96
C LEU A 376 -12.47 -6.87 -12.40
N ASP A 377 -11.85 -8.04 -12.49
CA ASP A 377 -10.40 -8.24 -12.69
C ASP A 377 -9.55 -7.41 -11.70
N MET A 378 -10.05 -7.26 -10.47
CA MET A 378 -9.39 -6.51 -9.41
C MET A 378 -8.58 -7.44 -8.51
N PRO A 379 -7.33 -7.10 -8.17
CA PRO A 379 -6.60 -7.80 -7.13
C PRO A 379 -7.26 -7.61 -5.77
N VAL A 380 -7.17 -8.64 -4.94
CA VAL A 380 -7.66 -8.63 -3.56
C VAL A 380 -6.47 -8.59 -2.62
N ILE A 381 -6.47 -7.63 -1.71
CA ILE A 381 -5.53 -7.53 -0.60
C ILE A 381 -6.30 -7.90 0.67
N VAL A 382 -5.99 -9.07 1.23
CA VAL A 382 -6.56 -9.49 2.50
C VAL A 382 -5.69 -8.96 3.63
N LEU A 383 -6.24 -8.11 4.49
CA LEU A 383 -5.55 -7.65 5.68
C LEU A 383 -5.72 -8.70 6.79
N LYS A 384 -4.57 -9.24 7.26
CA LYS A 384 -4.49 -10.22 8.34
C LYS A 384 -4.03 -9.55 9.64
N ASN A 385 -4.28 -10.16 10.76
CA ASN A 385 -3.70 -9.90 12.10
C ASN A 385 -3.21 -8.48 12.40
N ILE A 386 -4.03 -7.49 12.08
CA ILE A 386 -3.68 -6.08 12.25
C ILE A 386 -3.34 -5.75 13.72
N ARG A 387 -3.89 -6.50 14.68
CA ARG A 387 -3.72 -6.25 16.13
C ARG A 387 -2.40 -6.70 16.73
N SER A 388 -1.81 -7.81 16.28
CA SER A 388 -0.74 -8.47 17.04
C SER A 388 0.68 -7.99 16.72
N GLN A 389 0.92 -7.43 15.53
CA GLN A 389 2.28 -7.16 15.04
C GLN A 389 2.67 -5.68 14.94
N TRP A 390 1.74 -4.76 15.20
CA TRP A 390 1.92 -3.35 14.86
C TRP A 390 2.43 -2.49 16.01
N PHE A 391 3.00 -3.11 17.06
CA PHE A 391 3.64 -2.39 18.14
C PHE A 391 4.95 -1.75 17.66
N GLY A 392 4.98 -0.42 17.58
CA GLY A 392 6.18 0.40 17.30
C GLY A 392 6.41 0.79 15.83
N GLN A 393 5.87 0.07 14.83
CA GLN A 393 6.06 0.37 13.40
C GLN A 393 4.75 0.67 12.63
N THR A 394 3.67 0.87 13.35
CA THR A 394 2.33 1.06 12.78
C THR A 394 2.27 2.14 11.70
N ASP A 395 2.90 3.28 11.93
CA ASP A 395 2.82 4.41 10.99
C ASP A 395 3.55 4.11 9.68
N VAL A 396 4.71 3.46 9.73
CA VAL A 396 5.50 3.09 8.55
C VAL A 396 4.74 2.11 7.66
N ILE A 397 4.14 1.09 8.26
CA ILE A 397 3.38 0.06 7.53
C ILE A 397 2.16 0.68 6.86
N PHE A 398 1.45 1.61 7.54
CA PHE A 398 0.32 2.33 6.94
C PHE A 398 0.75 3.27 5.80
N GLU A 399 1.88 3.94 5.92
CA GLU A 399 2.43 4.74 4.84
C GLU A 399 2.82 3.88 3.64
N ARG A 400 3.44 2.71 3.88
CA ARG A 400 3.75 1.74 2.82
C ARG A 400 2.48 1.18 2.18
N LEU A 401 1.47 0.79 2.98
CA LEU A 401 0.19 0.32 2.47
C LEU A 401 -0.51 1.41 1.63
N ARG A 402 -0.55 2.64 2.11
CA ARG A 402 -1.12 3.77 1.35
C ARG A 402 -0.40 3.96 0.02
N ARG A 403 0.93 3.98 0.02
CA ARG A 403 1.73 4.08 -1.21
C ARG A 403 1.45 2.95 -2.19
N LEU A 404 1.36 1.72 -1.69
CA LEU A 404 0.98 0.58 -2.51
C LEU A 404 -0.41 0.77 -3.13
N LEU A 405 -1.40 1.16 -2.34
CA LEU A 405 -2.77 1.39 -2.83
C LEU A 405 -2.84 2.51 -3.86
N MET A 406 -2.01 3.55 -3.72
CA MET A 406 -1.88 4.61 -4.71
C MET A 406 -1.22 4.13 -6.02
N ALA A 407 -0.33 3.14 -5.94
CA ALA A 407 0.34 2.54 -7.10
C ALA A 407 -0.53 1.55 -7.87
N LEU A 408 -1.52 0.95 -7.20
CA LEU A 408 -2.52 0.08 -7.82
C LEU A 408 -3.58 0.95 -8.52
N ASP A 409 -3.96 0.59 -9.75
CA ASP A 409 -5.03 1.29 -10.46
C ASP A 409 -6.37 1.09 -9.77
N LYS A 410 -6.69 -0.19 -9.48
CA LYS A 410 -7.86 -0.59 -8.71
C LYS A 410 -7.53 -1.82 -7.86
N ALA A 411 -8.06 -1.86 -6.63
CA ALA A 411 -7.90 -2.99 -5.73
C ALA A 411 -9.09 -3.11 -4.79
N MET A 412 -9.36 -4.34 -4.33
CA MET A 412 -10.28 -4.59 -3.23
C MET A 412 -9.49 -4.95 -1.97
N ILE A 413 -9.82 -4.30 -0.87
CA ILE A 413 -9.27 -4.65 0.44
C ILE A 413 -10.32 -5.45 1.19
N PHE A 414 -9.95 -6.68 1.53
CA PHE A 414 -10.76 -7.56 2.35
C PHE A 414 -10.27 -7.54 3.78
N VAL A 415 -11.18 -7.34 4.70
CA VAL A 415 -10.94 -7.52 6.13
C VAL A 415 -11.96 -8.55 6.62
N ASP A 416 -11.49 -9.75 6.85
CA ASP A 416 -12.33 -10.79 7.46
C ASP A 416 -12.34 -10.64 8.98
N GLU A 417 -13.40 -11.11 9.62
CA GLU A 417 -13.65 -10.90 11.06
C GLU A 417 -13.43 -9.43 11.48
N ALA A 418 -13.95 -8.50 10.67
CA ALA A 418 -13.73 -7.07 10.86
C ALA A 418 -14.17 -6.54 12.24
N ASP A 419 -15.11 -7.22 12.89
CA ASP A 419 -15.53 -6.93 14.27
C ASP A 419 -14.44 -7.23 15.30
N THR A 420 -13.62 -8.25 15.08
CA THR A 420 -12.48 -8.54 15.95
C THR A 420 -11.31 -7.60 15.68
N GLN A 421 -11.11 -7.20 14.44
CA GLN A 421 -10.01 -6.31 14.06
C GLN A 421 -10.32 -4.84 14.36
N PHE A 422 -11.57 -4.40 14.20
CA PHE A 422 -12.04 -3.02 14.38
C PHE A 422 -13.21 -2.93 15.36
N GLY A 423 -13.35 -3.91 16.23
CA GLY A 423 -14.43 -4.00 17.23
C GLY A 423 -14.45 -2.82 18.19
N GLY A 424 -15.59 -2.67 18.85
CA GLY A 424 -15.98 -1.51 19.62
C GLY A 424 -14.90 -0.97 20.53
N ILE A 425 -14.93 0.34 20.68
CA ILE A 425 -14.14 1.09 21.64
C ILE A 425 -14.68 0.75 23.03
N ASP A 426 -14.38 -0.45 23.53
CA ASP A 426 -14.54 -0.70 24.95
C ASP A 426 -13.64 0.25 25.72
N LYS A 427 -14.09 0.69 26.90
CA LYS A 427 -13.33 1.61 27.77
C LYS A 427 -11.91 1.11 28.06
N ASN A 428 -11.64 -0.18 27.84
CA ASN A 428 -10.36 -0.87 28.03
C ASN A 428 -9.55 -1.07 26.73
N ALA A 429 -10.01 -0.55 25.56
CA ALA A 429 -9.25 -0.67 24.32
C ALA A 429 -7.93 0.11 24.44
N HIS A 430 -6.81 -0.57 24.20
CA HIS A 430 -5.48 0.03 24.26
C HIS A 430 -5.37 1.20 23.27
N ALA A 431 -4.60 2.24 23.63
CA ALA A 431 -4.37 3.43 22.79
C ALA A 431 -3.93 3.07 21.36
N THR A 432 -3.21 1.96 21.20
CA THR A 432 -2.74 1.41 19.93
C THR A 432 -3.89 0.97 19.03
N GLU A 433 -4.94 0.34 19.57
CA GLU A 433 -6.11 -0.12 18.79
C GLU A 433 -6.91 1.06 18.25
N ARG A 434 -7.06 2.12 19.05
CA ARG A 434 -7.72 3.37 18.61
C ARG A 434 -6.95 4.04 17.49
N ARG A 435 -5.60 4.08 17.60
CA ARG A 435 -4.71 4.66 16.58
C ARG A 435 -4.81 3.88 15.26
N LEU A 436 -4.81 2.55 15.33
CA LEU A 436 -4.98 1.65 14.19
C LEU A 436 -6.30 1.88 13.46
N THR A 437 -7.41 1.81 14.19
CA THR A 437 -8.75 2.04 13.62
C THR A 437 -8.85 3.43 13.00
N GLY A 438 -8.27 4.46 13.65
CA GLY A 438 -8.20 5.82 13.13
C GLY A 438 -7.43 5.93 11.81
N LYS A 439 -6.32 5.21 11.64
CA LYS A 439 -5.54 5.18 10.40
C LYS A 439 -6.32 4.54 9.23
N ILE A 440 -6.94 3.39 9.47
CA ILE A 440 -7.81 2.75 8.45
C ILE A 440 -8.97 3.67 8.06
N GLN A 441 -9.61 4.31 9.04
CA GLN A 441 -10.68 5.27 8.78
C GLN A 441 -10.20 6.47 7.95
N ALA A 442 -8.99 6.98 8.22
CA ALA A 442 -8.38 8.04 7.43
C ALA A 442 -8.13 7.60 5.99
N MET A 443 -7.63 6.38 5.78
CA MET A 443 -7.43 5.83 4.43
C MET A 443 -8.76 5.61 3.69
N MET A 444 -9.81 5.12 4.35
CA MET A 444 -11.15 5.00 3.76
C MET A 444 -11.73 6.35 3.34
N SER A 445 -11.34 7.42 4.02
CA SER A 445 -11.81 8.78 3.76
C SER A 445 -10.87 9.58 2.84
N ASP A 446 -9.75 8.98 2.38
CA ASP A 446 -8.79 9.65 1.49
C ASP A 446 -9.41 9.84 0.09
N PRO A 447 -9.60 11.10 -0.36
CA PRO A 447 -10.17 11.37 -1.67
C PRO A 447 -9.36 10.78 -2.84
N GLN A 448 -8.04 10.60 -2.65
CA GLN A 448 -7.15 10.04 -3.67
C GLN A 448 -7.35 8.53 -3.87
N LEU A 449 -7.87 7.83 -2.86
CA LEU A 449 -8.19 6.40 -2.92
C LEU A 449 -9.63 6.12 -3.34
N LYS A 450 -10.52 7.13 -3.29
CA LYS A 450 -11.93 6.98 -3.70
C LYS A 450 -12.02 6.60 -5.19
N GLY A 451 -12.78 5.55 -5.50
CA GLY A 451 -12.93 5.00 -6.84
C GLY A 451 -11.76 4.14 -7.35
N ARG A 452 -10.68 4.05 -6.57
CA ARG A 452 -9.53 3.17 -6.83
C ARG A 452 -9.50 1.98 -5.89
N VAL A 453 -9.84 2.19 -4.64
CA VAL A 453 -9.80 1.16 -3.59
C VAL A 453 -11.20 0.96 -3.02
N ALA A 454 -11.67 -0.29 -3.05
CA ALA A 454 -12.93 -0.69 -2.43
C ALA A 454 -12.68 -1.51 -1.17
N TRP A 455 -13.23 -1.06 -0.04
CA TRP A 455 -13.09 -1.72 1.26
C TRP A 455 -14.25 -2.66 1.51
N LEU A 456 -13.99 -3.93 1.77
CA LEU A 456 -14.99 -4.94 2.13
C LEU A 456 -14.71 -5.45 3.54
N LEU A 457 -15.51 -4.99 4.49
CA LEU A 457 -15.44 -5.41 5.89
C LEU A 457 -16.43 -6.54 6.14
N MET A 458 -15.93 -7.77 6.21
CA MET A 458 -16.76 -8.97 6.39
C MET A 458 -16.79 -9.38 7.86
N THR A 459 -17.96 -9.67 8.37
CA THR A 459 -18.13 -10.11 9.76
C THR A 459 -19.38 -10.95 9.95
N ALA A 460 -19.34 -11.86 10.91
CA ALA A 460 -20.53 -12.52 11.40
C ALA A 460 -21.26 -11.69 12.49
N ARG A 461 -20.58 -10.71 13.09
CA ARG A 461 -21.08 -9.90 14.22
C ARG A 461 -21.10 -8.42 13.85
N ILE A 462 -21.92 -8.07 12.85
CA ILE A 462 -22.00 -6.71 12.30
C ILE A 462 -22.33 -5.64 13.36
N HIS A 463 -23.03 -6.00 14.43
CA HIS A 463 -23.36 -5.10 15.55
C HIS A 463 -22.12 -4.69 16.36
N ASN A 464 -21.06 -5.52 16.38
CA ASN A 464 -19.79 -5.23 17.05
C ASN A 464 -18.84 -4.37 16.23
N LEU A 465 -19.10 -4.19 14.94
CA LEU A 465 -18.29 -3.27 14.13
C LEU A 465 -18.46 -1.83 14.62
N SER A 466 -17.36 -1.11 14.77
CA SER A 466 -17.34 0.27 15.29
C SER A 466 -18.41 1.15 14.62
N PRO A 467 -19.19 1.93 15.40
CA PRO A 467 -20.19 2.86 14.87
C PRO A 467 -19.59 3.85 13.85
N ASP A 468 -18.34 4.27 14.06
CA ASP A 468 -17.64 5.17 13.15
C ASP A 468 -17.39 4.58 11.76
N LEU A 469 -17.20 3.28 11.64
CA LEU A 469 -17.10 2.58 10.35
C LEU A 469 -18.47 2.38 9.70
N ARG A 470 -19.52 2.22 10.50
CA ARG A 470 -20.91 2.01 10.04
C ARG A 470 -21.65 3.29 9.66
N ARG A 471 -21.05 4.47 9.82
CA ARG A 471 -21.69 5.73 9.44
C ARG A 471 -21.62 5.99 7.92
N GLU A 472 -22.47 6.87 7.43
CA GLU A 472 -22.48 7.35 6.05
C GLU A 472 -21.15 8.01 5.65
N GLY A 473 -20.78 7.91 4.37
CA GLY A 473 -19.50 8.36 3.82
C GLY A 473 -18.34 7.37 4.02
N ARG A 474 -18.62 6.18 4.60
CA ARG A 474 -17.69 5.06 4.79
C ARG A 474 -18.35 3.77 4.31
N VAL A 475 -17.96 2.63 4.86
CA VAL A 475 -18.59 1.33 4.53
C VAL A 475 -20.05 1.22 4.99
N GLY A 476 -20.50 2.09 5.89
CA GLY A 476 -21.87 2.15 6.38
C GLY A 476 -22.92 2.59 5.35
N ASP A 477 -22.50 3.23 4.26
CA ASP A 477 -23.42 3.54 3.14
C ASP A 477 -24.05 2.29 2.55
N LEU A 478 -23.34 1.17 2.62
CA LEU A 478 -23.78 -0.10 2.07
C LEU A 478 -23.47 -1.24 3.04
N ILE A 479 -24.49 -1.68 3.81
CA ILE A 479 -24.41 -2.88 4.63
C ILE A 479 -25.21 -3.97 3.93
N ILE A 480 -24.50 -5.03 3.51
CA ILE A 480 -25.02 -6.13 2.69
C ILE A 480 -25.21 -7.37 3.60
N PRO A 481 -26.43 -7.92 3.73
CA PRO A 481 -26.64 -9.18 4.39
C PRO A 481 -26.36 -10.34 3.43
N VAL A 482 -25.55 -11.29 3.84
CA VAL A 482 -25.38 -12.61 3.20
C VAL A 482 -26.06 -13.62 4.09
N LEU A 483 -27.11 -14.27 3.60
CA LEU A 483 -27.98 -15.14 4.37
C LEU A 483 -27.82 -16.60 3.93
N ASP A 484 -28.29 -17.50 4.75
CA ASP A 484 -28.39 -18.92 4.38
C ASP A 484 -29.37 -19.12 3.22
N PRO A 485 -29.13 -20.13 2.38
CA PRO A 485 -29.96 -20.36 1.21
C PRO A 485 -31.37 -20.79 1.58
N GLU A 486 -32.38 -20.09 1.04
CA GLU A 486 -33.81 -20.38 1.23
C GLU A 486 -34.51 -20.63 -0.12
N GLY A 487 -35.65 -21.33 -0.08
CA GLY A 487 -36.51 -21.54 -1.25
C GLY A 487 -35.78 -22.10 -2.46
N LYS A 488 -35.82 -21.36 -3.58
CA LYS A 488 -35.16 -21.77 -4.84
C LYS A 488 -33.64 -21.75 -4.77
N ASP A 489 -33.04 -20.95 -3.90
CA ASP A 489 -31.59 -20.92 -3.71
C ASP A 489 -31.12 -22.18 -2.97
N ARG A 490 -31.91 -22.67 -1.99
CA ARG A 490 -31.68 -23.97 -1.33
C ARG A 490 -31.76 -25.12 -2.34
N GLU A 491 -32.75 -25.11 -3.25
CA GLU A 491 -32.83 -26.11 -4.32
C GLU A 491 -31.59 -26.11 -5.21
N ALA A 492 -31.06 -24.92 -5.54
CA ALA A 492 -29.84 -24.82 -6.33
C ALA A 492 -28.64 -25.44 -5.61
N PHE A 493 -28.48 -25.20 -4.31
CA PHE A 493 -27.41 -25.81 -3.48
C PHE A 493 -27.56 -27.34 -3.40
N ILE A 494 -28.78 -27.87 -3.19
CA ILE A 494 -29.03 -29.31 -3.17
C ILE A 494 -28.63 -29.92 -4.52
N ARG A 495 -29.11 -29.36 -5.63
CA ARG A 495 -28.75 -29.86 -6.95
C ARG A 495 -27.25 -29.81 -7.21
N TRP A 496 -26.59 -28.73 -6.83
CA TRP A 496 -25.16 -28.56 -6.97
C TRP A 496 -24.35 -29.57 -6.15
N SER A 497 -24.73 -29.82 -4.89
CA SER A 497 -24.02 -30.76 -4.02
C SER A 497 -24.13 -32.21 -4.53
N VAL A 498 -25.31 -32.60 -5.01
CA VAL A 498 -25.58 -33.97 -5.46
C VAL A 498 -25.10 -34.22 -6.90
N SER A 499 -25.08 -33.20 -7.76
CA SER A 499 -24.71 -33.35 -9.20
C SER A 499 -23.28 -33.84 -9.45
N SER A 500 -22.41 -33.79 -8.46
CA SER A 500 -21.03 -34.28 -8.55
C SER A 500 -20.95 -35.80 -8.66
N VAL A 501 -21.88 -36.52 -8.03
CA VAL A 501 -21.86 -37.98 -7.90
C VAL A 501 -23.12 -38.66 -8.46
N TYR A 502 -24.24 -37.95 -8.53
CA TYR A 502 -25.49 -38.50 -9.06
C TYR A 502 -25.72 -38.05 -10.50
N LYS A 503 -25.53 -38.94 -11.45
CA LYS A 503 -25.55 -38.66 -12.91
C LYS A 503 -26.95 -38.56 -13.50
N LYS A 504 -27.97 -39.09 -12.81
CA LYS A 504 -29.36 -39.06 -13.27
C LYS A 504 -30.02 -37.69 -13.01
N LYS A 505 -31.10 -37.42 -13.76
CA LYS A 505 -31.89 -36.20 -13.53
C LYS A 505 -32.52 -36.21 -12.13
N ILE A 506 -32.19 -35.22 -11.31
CA ILE A 506 -32.71 -35.11 -9.95
C ILE A 506 -34.19 -34.67 -10.03
N SER A 507 -35.11 -35.56 -9.61
CA SER A 507 -36.56 -35.28 -9.58
C SER A 507 -36.94 -34.26 -8.49
N ALA A 508 -38.15 -33.72 -8.57
CA ALA A 508 -38.66 -32.81 -7.54
C ALA A 508 -38.82 -33.51 -6.18
N ASP A 509 -39.19 -34.77 -6.18
CA ASP A 509 -39.39 -35.56 -4.96
C ASP A 509 -38.08 -35.76 -4.20
N VAL A 510 -37.00 -36.06 -4.91
CA VAL A 510 -35.64 -36.17 -4.33
C VAL A 510 -35.20 -34.83 -3.72
N VAL A 511 -35.45 -33.73 -4.44
CA VAL A 511 -35.14 -32.38 -3.90
C VAL A 511 -35.95 -32.10 -2.65
N ASN A 512 -37.24 -32.47 -2.61
CA ASN A 512 -38.09 -32.26 -1.44
C ASN A 512 -37.64 -33.09 -0.23
N GLN A 513 -37.26 -34.33 -0.45
CA GLN A 513 -36.70 -35.21 0.59
C GLN A 513 -35.41 -34.62 1.17
N LEU A 514 -34.46 -34.24 0.31
CA LEU A 514 -33.20 -33.62 0.72
C LEU A 514 -33.40 -32.24 1.39
N LYS A 515 -34.45 -31.48 1.03
CA LYS A 515 -34.80 -30.22 1.73
C LYS A 515 -35.14 -30.43 3.21
N ILE A 516 -35.76 -31.55 3.54
CA ILE A 516 -36.10 -31.87 4.93
C ILE A 516 -34.82 -32.19 5.72
N ILE A 517 -33.98 -33.06 5.17
CA ILE A 517 -32.72 -33.48 5.79
C ILE A 517 -31.76 -32.29 5.95
N THR A 518 -31.69 -31.40 4.92
CA THR A 518 -30.76 -30.25 4.91
C THR A 518 -31.42 -28.95 5.36
N ALA A 519 -32.46 -29.00 6.22
CA ALA A 519 -33.24 -27.81 6.60
C ALA A 519 -32.39 -26.67 7.18
N GLU A 520 -31.37 -27.00 7.99
CA GLU A 520 -30.51 -26.05 8.69
C GLU A 520 -29.11 -25.85 8.02
N TYR A 521 -28.94 -26.37 6.79
CA TYR A 521 -27.66 -26.29 6.13
C TYR A 521 -27.32 -24.88 5.67
N SER A 522 -26.10 -24.47 5.95
CA SER A 522 -25.45 -23.28 5.40
C SER A 522 -24.83 -23.57 4.02
N ALA A 523 -24.37 -22.54 3.34
CA ALA A 523 -23.60 -22.71 2.11
C ALA A 523 -22.36 -23.60 2.34
N ALA A 524 -21.64 -23.42 3.45
CA ALA A 524 -20.51 -24.24 3.84
C ALA A 524 -20.92 -25.70 4.13
N SER A 525 -22.09 -25.93 4.73
CA SER A 525 -22.60 -27.29 4.99
C SER A 525 -22.90 -28.02 3.69
N TYR A 526 -23.44 -27.35 2.67
CA TYR A 526 -23.64 -27.94 1.35
C TYR A 526 -22.31 -28.23 0.62
N ALA A 527 -21.30 -27.36 0.77
CA ALA A 527 -19.97 -27.61 0.21
C ALA A 527 -19.32 -28.83 0.85
N SER A 528 -19.42 -28.96 2.17
CA SER A 528 -18.94 -30.12 2.90
C SER A 528 -19.70 -31.40 2.50
N LEU A 529 -21.04 -31.37 2.41
CA LEU A 529 -21.82 -32.50 1.92
C LEU A 529 -21.35 -32.96 0.52
N ARG A 530 -21.10 -32.00 -0.38
CA ARG A 530 -20.56 -32.29 -1.71
C ARG A 530 -19.21 -33.01 -1.63
N SER A 531 -18.32 -32.58 -0.75
CA SER A 531 -17.01 -33.19 -0.53
C SER A 531 -17.15 -34.63 0.00
N ASP A 532 -18.05 -34.85 0.99
CA ASP A 532 -18.29 -36.17 1.57
C ASP A 532 -18.87 -37.14 0.51
N LEU A 533 -19.84 -36.68 -0.27
CA LEU A 533 -20.40 -37.46 -1.38
C LEU A 533 -19.32 -37.84 -2.41
N GLN A 534 -18.40 -36.95 -2.73
CA GLN A 534 -17.29 -37.23 -3.66
C GLN A 534 -16.28 -38.22 -3.07
N ALA A 535 -16.09 -38.22 -1.76
CA ALA A 535 -15.22 -39.17 -1.07
C ALA A 535 -15.79 -40.61 -1.09
N GLU A 536 -17.12 -40.76 -1.04
CA GLU A 536 -17.78 -42.08 -1.15
C GLU A 536 -17.71 -42.71 -2.55
N GLY A 537 -17.57 -41.88 -3.60
CA GLY A 537 -17.41 -42.37 -4.96
C GLY A 537 -17.86 -41.41 -6.06
N ASN A 538 -17.56 -41.77 -7.31
CA ASN A 538 -17.88 -40.92 -8.46
C ASN A 538 -19.31 -41.14 -9.01
N GLU A 539 -19.98 -42.20 -8.61
CA GLU A 539 -21.36 -42.51 -9.02
C GLU A 539 -22.09 -43.22 -7.87
N LEU A 540 -23.00 -42.49 -7.23
CA LEU A 540 -23.78 -42.99 -6.08
C LEU A 540 -25.24 -43.19 -6.47
N SER A 541 -25.89 -44.16 -5.81
CA SER A 541 -27.34 -44.32 -5.83
C SER A 541 -28.00 -43.22 -4.99
N LEU A 542 -29.32 -43.03 -5.20
CA LEU A 542 -30.07 -42.06 -4.40
C LEU A 542 -30.05 -42.42 -2.89
N ASP A 543 -30.20 -43.69 -2.56
CA ASP A 543 -30.21 -44.13 -1.16
C ASP A 543 -28.88 -43.88 -0.48
N GLN A 544 -27.73 -44.05 -1.19
CA GLN A 544 -26.43 -43.72 -0.66
C GLN A 544 -26.27 -42.18 -0.45
N VAL A 545 -26.77 -41.37 -1.39
CA VAL A 545 -26.76 -39.89 -1.21
C VAL A 545 -27.56 -39.47 0.02
N ILE A 546 -28.74 -40.08 0.23
CA ILE A 546 -29.58 -39.80 1.39
C ILE A 546 -28.87 -40.26 2.69
N GLN A 547 -28.32 -41.47 2.68
CA GLN A 547 -27.60 -42.02 3.84
C GLN A 547 -26.43 -41.10 4.25
N VAL A 548 -25.61 -40.63 3.31
CA VAL A 548 -24.52 -39.69 3.62
C VAL A 548 -25.05 -38.36 4.16
N ALA A 549 -26.17 -37.86 3.64
CA ALA A 549 -26.77 -36.64 4.13
C ALA A 549 -27.38 -36.78 5.54
N GLU A 550 -27.97 -37.95 5.87
CA GLU A 550 -28.56 -38.24 7.17
C GLU A 550 -27.53 -38.55 8.25
N ASP A 551 -26.37 -39.09 7.87
CA ASP A 551 -25.27 -39.39 8.82
C ASP A 551 -24.61 -38.12 9.37
N ARG A 552 -24.86 -36.96 8.74
CA ARG A 552 -24.25 -35.71 9.15
C ARG A 552 -24.96 -35.04 10.32
N ILE A 553 -24.21 -34.76 11.37
CA ILE A 553 -24.63 -33.95 12.51
C ILE A 553 -24.02 -32.55 12.38
N LEU A 554 -24.87 -31.52 12.36
CA LEU A 554 -24.40 -30.15 12.32
C LEU A 554 -23.87 -29.71 13.70
N PRO A 555 -22.84 -28.84 13.75
CA PRO A 555 -22.39 -28.22 15.00
C PRO A 555 -23.54 -27.49 15.70
N ASN A 556 -23.57 -27.52 17.02
CA ASN A 556 -24.58 -26.85 17.83
C ASN A 556 -24.35 -25.33 17.90
N VAL A 557 -24.52 -24.65 16.79
CA VAL A 557 -24.35 -23.21 16.65
C VAL A 557 -25.61 -22.51 16.11
N GLY A 558 -26.74 -23.19 16.10
CA GLY A 558 -27.99 -22.71 15.49
C GLY A 558 -28.48 -21.39 16.09
N ILE A 559 -28.45 -21.24 17.41
CA ILE A 559 -28.86 -20.01 18.11
C ILE A 559 -27.95 -18.85 17.76
N ILE A 560 -26.63 -19.05 17.77
CA ILE A 560 -25.64 -18.04 17.43
C ILE A 560 -25.83 -17.60 15.97
N ARG A 561 -26.04 -18.55 15.06
CA ARG A 561 -26.29 -18.27 13.64
C ARG A 561 -27.59 -17.50 13.43
N ARG A 562 -28.65 -17.84 14.16
CA ARG A 562 -29.92 -17.11 14.13
C ARG A 562 -29.73 -15.67 14.59
N TYR A 563 -29.04 -15.45 15.69
CA TYR A 563 -28.70 -14.12 16.18
C TYR A 563 -27.90 -13.30 15.14
N GLN A 564 -26.86 -13.90 14.53
CA GLN A 564 -26.05 -13.26 13.49
C GLN A 564 -26.89 -12.90 12.25
N THR A 565 -27.83 -13.77 11.86
CA THR A 565 -28.78 -13.52 10.76
C THR A 565 -29.65 -12.30 11.07
N LEU A 566 -30.25 -12.26 12.26
CA LEU A 566 -31.10 -11.14 12.68
C LEU A 566 -30.31 -9.82 12.72
N GLN A 567 -29.08 -9.86 13.27
CA GLN A 567 -28.21 -8.68 13.29
C GLN A 567 -27.85 -8.21 11.87
N ALA A 568 -27.61 -9.10 10.93
CA ALA A 568 -27.36 -8.74 9.53
C ALA A 568 -28.59 -8.09 8.89
N LEU A 569 -29.79 -8.60 9.16
CA LEU A 569 -31.06 -8.09 8.63
C LEU A 569 -31.40 -6.71 9.18
N ILE A 570 -31.28 -6.47 10.49
CA ILE A 570 -31.64 -5.17 11.08
C ILE A 570 -30.66 -4.06 10.72
N ASN A 571 -29.39 -4.41 10.46
CA ASN A 571 -28.35 -3.45 10.04
C ASN A 571 -28.29 -3.24 8.53
N CYS A 572 -29.07 -3.99 7.73
CA CYS A 572 -29.11 -3.84 6.28
C CYS A 572 -29.58 -2.44 5.87
N THR A 573 -28.85 -1.79 4.95
CA THR A 573 -29.14 -0.43 4.48
C THR A 573 -29.97 -0.38 3.18
N ARG A 574 -30.29 -1.54 2.58
CA ARG A 574 -31.05 -1.61 1.31
C ARG A 574 -32.25 -2.55 1.40
N LYS A 575 -33.46 -2.02 1.27
CA LYS A 575 -34.69 -2.85 1.24
C LYS A 575 -34.65 -3.94 0.18
N SER A 576 -34.03 -3.66 -0.96
CA SER A 576 -33.86 -4.63 -2.06
C SER A 576 -33.07 -5.87 -1.68
N LEU A 577 -32.31 -5.87 -0.60
CA LEU A 577 -31.54 -7.01 -0.10
C LEU A 577 -32.27 -7.81 1.00
N LEU A 578 -33.32 -7.23 1.59
CA LEU A 578 -34.11 -7.91 2.62
C LEU A 578 -35.01 -9.01 2.01
N PRO A 579 -35.41 -10.05 2.76
CA PRO A 579 -36.32 -11.08 2.28
C PRO A 579 -37.59 -10.52 1.62
N GLN A 580 -38.21 -11.25 0.70
CA GLN A 580 -39.41 -10.79 -0.02
C GLN A 580 -40.61 -10.52 0.91
N TYR A 581 -40.67 -11.24 2.03
CA TYR A 581 -41.73 -11.09 3.04
C TYR A 581 -41.47 -9.94 4.04
N TYR A 582 -40.44 -9.11 3.81
CA TYR A 582 -40.11 -7.99 4.71
C TYR A 582 -41.26 -7.00 4.88
N SER A 583 -41.57 -6.70 6.13
CA SER A 583 -42.46 -5.64 6.55
C SER A 583 -41.89 -4.83 7.71
N PRO A 584 -42.34 -3.60 7.97
CA PRO A 584 -41.92 -2.85 9.16
C PRO A 584 -42.21 -3.56 10.48
N GLN A 585 -43.32 -4.30 10.55
CA GLN A 585 -43.69 -5.12 11.71
C GLN A 585 -42.70 -6.22 11.95
N LEU A 586 -42.28 -6.94 10.91
CA LEU A 586 -41.28 -8.00 10.99
C LEU A 586 -39.92 -7.48 11.52
N ARG A 587 -39.56 -6.24 11.18
CA ARG A 587 -38.35 -5.62 11.73
C ARG A 587 -38.45 -5.38 13.25
N VAL A 588 -39.64 -5.10 13.76
CA VAL A 588 -39.86 -4.99 15.20
C VAL A 588 -39.75 -6.36 15.85
N GLU A 589 -40.33 -7.39 15.26
CA GLU A 589 -40.22 -8.78 15.72
C GLU A 589 -38.77 -9.23 15.78
N TRP A 590 -37.96 -8.96 14.75
CA TRP A 590 -36.53 -9.27 14.76
C TRP A 590 -35.78 -8.57 15.92
N LYS A 591 -36.11 -7.31 16.21
CA LYS A 591 -35.51 -6.60 17.34
C LYS A 591 -35.89 -7.23 18.68
N THR A 592 -37.17 -7.63 18.84
CA THR A 592 -37.65 -8.29 20.04
C THR A 592 -36.98 -9.66 20.22
N GLU A 593 -36.84 -10.44 19.14
CA GLU A 593 -36.15 -11.73 19.18
C GLU A 593 -34.66 -11.55 19.55
N ILE A 594 -33.98 -10.54 19.01
CA ILE A 594 -32.59 -10.21 19.40
C ILE A 594 -32.50 -9.93 20.90
N GLN A 595 -33.38 -9.06 21.45
CA GLN A 595 -33.40 -8.74 22.88
C GLN A 595 -33.63 -9.96 23.74
N HIS A 596 -34.53 -10.86 23.31
CA HIS A 596 -34.78 -12.12 24.03
C HIS A 596 -33.54 -13.03 24.01
N LEU A 597 -32.85 -13.17 22.87
CA LEU A 597 -31.62 -13.96 22.76
C LEU A 597 -30.49 -13.39 23.62
N GLU A 598 -30.36 -12.09 23.69
CA GLU A 598 -29.35 -11.40 24.53
C GLU A 598 -29.64 -11.61 26.04
N GLN A 599 -30.91 -11.60 26.44
CA GLN A 599 -31.32 -11.80 27.85
C GLN A 599 -31.26 -13.26 28.27
N SER A 600 -31.41 -14.22 27.35
CA SER A 600 -31.44 -15.65 27.67
C SER A 600 -30.08 -16.24 28.07
N GLY A 601 -28.97 -15.51 27.89
CA GLY A 601 -27.62 -16.01 28.16
C GLY A 601 -27.15 -17.14 27.23
N GLN A 602 -27.89 -17.43 26.15
CA GLN A 602 -27.60 -18.51 25.20
C GLN A 602 -26.54 -18.14 24.13
N LEU A 603 -26.04 -16.91 24.17
CA LEU A 603 -25.04 -16.39 23.23
C LEU A 603 -23.59 -16.52 23.74
N ASN A 604 -23.38 -17.02 24.95
CA ASN A 604 -22.08 -17.23 25.59
C ASN A 604 -21.45 -18.58 25.24
#